data_8d4f3efb746d3d3e55222307d539b482
#
_entry.id   8d4f3efb746d3d3e55222307d539b482
#
_cell.length_a   1.000
_cell.length_b   1.000
_cell.length_c   1.000
_cell.angle_alpha   90.00
_cell.angle_beta   90.00
_cell.angle_gamma   90.00
#
_symmetry.space_group_name_H-M   'P 1'
#
loop_
_entity.id
_entity.type
_entity.pdbx_description
1 polymer ?
#
loop_
_entity_poly.entity_id
_entity_poly.type
_entity_poly.pdbx_seq_one_letter_code
_entity_poly.pdbx_strand_id
1 'polypeptide(L)'
;MPAHEAIFAAIRDIRAAGNAVDLVTVSTELERHGKLELAGGLAYLTDLVTFVPTAANAQHYIELVEAKSTQRMLIRAGGEIIRDGMDDEKELDETLNAAERRIYDISMRKAQGSLVPMEQIVPEAYNLIGELAQRHGKITGIPSGFVELDRLTNGFQKSDLIIVASRPAMGKSSFAMNIAQHAAVHANKTVVVFSLEMSSEQLVMRMLCTEASVDSQRIKEGLIGSNEMSQLMEVMDPMSRAKVYIDDSSGAKIGRASCRERV
;
A
#
# COMPACT_ATOMS: atom_id res chain seq x y z
N MET A 1 -7.09 -17.18 24.93
CA MET A 1 -7.45 -17.69 26.28
C MET A 1 -6.65 -16.90 27.30
N PRO A 2 -7.26 -16.38 28.37
CA PRO A 2 -6.55 -15.53 29.36
C PRO A 2 -5.33 -16.22 29.98
N ALA A 3 -5.42 -17.53 30.20
CA ALA A 3 -4.31 -18.35 30.72
C ALA A 3 -3.06 -18.28 29.81
N HIS A 4 -3.24 -18.51 28.50
CA HIS A 4 -2.12 -18.48 27.54
C HIS A 4 -1.54 -17.08 27.37
N GLU A 5 -2.36 -16.02 27.46
CA GLU A 5 -1.88 -14.63 27.43
C GLU A 5 -1.00 -14.33 28.65
N ALA A 6 -1.40 -14.79 29.84
CA ALA A 6 -0.62 -14.60 31.05
C ALA A 6 0.72 -15.36 30.99
N ILE A 7 0.70 -16.62 30.55
CA ILE A 7 1.92 -17.44 30.37
C ILE A 7 2.86 -16.79 29.32
N PHE A 8 2.34 -16.38 28.17
CA PHE A 8 3.15 -15.78 27.14
C PHE A 8 3.76 -14.43 27.57
N ALA A 9 3.00 -13.61 28.32
CA ALA A 9 3.52 -12.37 28.88
C ALA A 9 4.66 -12.63 29.85
N ALA A 10 4.53 -13.62 30.77
CA ALA A 10 5.59 -14.01 31.70
C ALA A 10 6.86 -14.48 30.95
N ILE A 11 6.70 -15.34 29.94
CA ILE A 11 7.82 -15.83 29.12
C ILE A 11 8.54 -14.65 28.43
N ARG A 12 7.81 -13.70 27.88
CA ARG A 12 8.37 -12.53 27.23
C ARG A 12 9.15 -11.65 28.23
N ASP A 13 8.59 -11.41 29.39
CA ASP A 13 9.18 -10.55 30.41
C ASP A 13 10.47 -11.19 31.00
N ILE A 14 10.48 -12.51 31.24
CA ILE A 14 11.66 -13.28 31.65
C ILE A 14 12.77 -13.16 30.58
N ARG A 15 12.41 -13.31 29.31
CA ARG A 15 13.36 -13.25 28.22
C ARG A 15 13.92 -11.83 28.00
N ALA A 16 13.08 -10.80 28.19
CA ALA A 16 13.51 -9.40 28.13
C ALA A 16 14.50 -9.05 29.25
N ALA A 17 14.39 -9.70 30.41
CA ALA A 17 15.32 -9.59 31.51
C ALA A 17 16.63 -10.42 31.32
N GLY A 18 16.77 -11.14 30.20
CA GLY A 18 17.95 -11.95 29.90
C GLY A 18 18.02 -13.30 30.65
N ASN A 19 16.93 -13.71 31.31
CA ASN A 19 16.87 -14.94 32.09
C ASN A 19 16.47 -16.15 31.24
N ALA A 20 16.84 -17.35 31.69
CA ALA A 20 16.41 -18.60 31.08
C ALA A 20 14.92 -18.82 31.33
N VAL A 21 14.24 -19.32 30.27
CA VAL A 21 12.81 -19.65 30.33
C VAL A 21 12.67 -21.15 30.60
N ASP A 22 12.20 -21.50 31.79
CA ASP A 22 11.86 -22.87 32.18
C ASP A 22 10.60 -22.89 33.05
N LEU A 23 10.17 -24.07 33.44
CA LEU A 23 8.96 -24.24 34.24
C LEU A 23 9.02 -23.47 35.58
N VAL A 24 10.21 -23.44 36.20
CA VAL A 24 10.41 -22.81 37.54
C VAL A 24 10.37 -21.27 37.36
N THR A 25 11.10 -20.72 36.42
CA THR A 25 11.14 -19.29 36.21
C THR A 25 9.78 -18.74 35.76
N VAL A 26 9.04 -19.46 34.93
CA VAL A 26 7.69 -19.06 34.48
C VAL A 26 6.69 -19.15 35.63
N SER A 27 6.72 -20.20 36.44
CA SER A 27 5.81 -20.31 37.59
C SER A 27 6.08 -19.22 38.63
N THR A 28 7.34 -18.95 38.95
CA THR A 28 7.74 -17.87 39.86
C THR A 28 7.30 -16.48 39.39
N GLU A 29 7.46 -16.20 38.07
CA GLU A 29 7.04 -14.94 37.51
C GLU A 29 5.51 -14.76 37.52
N LEU A 30 4.77 -15.84 37.25
CA LEU A 30 3.31 -15.86 37.37
C LEU A 30 2.83 -15.70 38.82
N GLU A 31 3.51 -16.32 39.79
CA GLU A 31 3.24 -16.12 41.23
C GLU A 31 3.47 -14.68 41.65
N ARG A 32 4.61 -14.08 41.24
CA ARG A 32 4.94 -12.68 41.51
C ARG A 32 3.86 -11.71 41.06
N HIS A 33 3.22 -12.02 39.95
CA HIS A 33 2.11 -11.22 39.37
C HIS A 33 0.71 -11.67 39.84
N GLY A 34 0.61 -12.67 40.72
CA GLY A 34 -0.67 -13.21 41.20
C GLY A 34 -1.52 -13.86 40.11
N LYS A 35 -0.88 -14.36 39.05
CA LYS A 35 -1.55 -14.92 37.85
C LYS A 35 -1.39 -16.43 37.70
N LEU A 36 -0.75 -17.12 38.64
CA LEU A 36 -0.52 -18.55 38.53
C LEU A 36 -1.83 -19.35 38.44
N GLU A 37 -2.81 -19.03 39.27
CA GLU A 37 -4.14 -19.68 39.24
C GLU A 37 -4.88 -19.37 37.91
N LEU A 38 -4.78 -18.14 37.41
CA LEU A 38 -5.35 -17.77 36.14
C LEU A 38 -4.70 -18.54 34.98
N ALA A 39 -3.42 -18.86 35.11
CA ALA A 39 -2.66 -19.66 34.14
C ALA A 39 -2.98 -21.16 34.20
N GLY A 40 -3.78 -21.61 35.15
CA GLY A 40 -4.15 -23.00 35.35
C GLY A 40 -3.27 -23.76 36.33
N GLY A 41 -2.45 -23.04 37.14
CA GLY A 41 -1.57 -23.60 38.13
C GLY A 41 -0.34 -24.34 37.57
N LEU A 42 0.47 -24.89 38.49
CA LEU A 42 1.70 -25.58 38.13
C LEU A 42 1.45 -26.86 37.30
N ALA A 43 0.34 -27.58 37.59
CA ALA A 43 -0.02 -28.79 36.87
C ALA A 43 -0.22 -28.50 35.37
N TYR A 44 -0.97 -27.45 35.04
CA TYR A 44 -1.21 -27.06 33.65
C TYR A 44 0.07 -26.61 32.92
N LEU A 45 0.97 -25.89 33.60
CA LEU A 45 2.27 -25.54 33.07
C LEU A 45 3.10 -26.78 32.73
N THR A 46 3.09 -27.80 33.59
CA THR A 46 3.78 -29.06 33.36
C THR A 46 3.21 -29.82 32.19
N ASP A 47 1.88 -29.86 32.02
CA ASP A 47 1.21 -30.47 30.88
C ASP A 47 1.59 -29.75 29.57
N LEU A 48 1.68 -28.42 29.56
CA LEU A 48 2.09 -27.65 28.39
C LEU A 48 3.52 -27.97 27.95
N VAL A 49 4.45 -28.15 28.89
CA VAL A 49 5.85 -28.49 28.56
C VAL A 49 5.96 -29.88 27.94
N THR A 50 5.15 -30.82 28.39
CA THR A 50 5.16 -32.21 27.90
C THR A 50 4.39 -32.41 26.61
N PHE A 51 3.42 -31.50 26.28
CA PHE A 51 2.54 -31.62 25.14
C PHE A 51 3.26 -31.43 23.78
N VAL A 52 4.31 -30.60 23.73
CA VAL A 52 5.11 -30.36 22.52
C VAL A 52 6.58 -30.72 22.80
N PRO A 53 6.98 -31.95 22.51
CA PRO A 53 8.31 -32.46 22.90
C PRO A 53 9.47 -31.88 22.03
N THR A 54 9.18 -31.19 20.93
CA THR A 54 10.21 -30.64 20.05
C THR A 54 9.81 -29.30 19.45
N ALA A 55 10.78 -28.38 19.36
CA ALA A 55 10.64 -27.11 18.68
C ALA A 55 10.75 -27.19 17.12
N ALA A 56 10.99 -28.37 16.58
CA ALA A 56 11.21 -28.55 15.14
C ALA A 56 10.05 -28.05 14.26
N ASN A 57 8.81 -28.12 14.77
CA ASN A 57 7.62 -27.68 14.07
C ASN A 57 7.08 -26.31 14.56
N ALA A 58 7.89 -25.55 15.30
CA ALA A 58 7.46 -24.27 15.87
C ALA A 58 6.92 -23.30 14.81
N GLN A 59 7.58 -23.24 13.64
CA GLN A 59 7.14 -22.39 12.53
C GLN A 59 5.72 -22.74 12.06
N HIS A 60 5.42 -24.02 11.89
CA HIS A 60 4.08 -24.45 11.50
C HIS A 60 3.01 -24.10 12.54
N TYR A 61 3.34 -24.23 13.84
CA TYR A 61 2.42 -23.84 14.92
C TYR A 61 2.20 -22.32 14.96
N ILE A 62 3.24 -21.53 14.71
CA ILE A 62 3.13 -20.05 14.60
C ILE A 62 2.16 -19.69 13.48
N GLU A 63 2.32 -20.25 12.29
CA GLU A 63 1.44 -20.00 11.14
C GLU A 63 -0.01 -20.37 11.45
N LEU A 64 -0.23 -21.48 12.14
CA LEU A 64 -1.56 -21.92 12.53
C LEU A 64 -2.21 -20.95 13.52
N VAL A 65 -1.44 -20.47 14.51
CA VAL A 65 -1.91 -19.49 15.50
C VAL A 65 -2.21 -18.15 14.84
N GLU A 66 -1.38 -17.69 13.91
CA GLU A 66 -1.58 -16.47 13.14
C GLU A 66 -2.84 -16.56 12.25
N ALA A 67 -3.03 -17.68 11.56
CA ALA A 67 -4.23 -17.92 10.76
C ALA A 67 -5.51 -17.85 11.63
N LYS A 68 -5.48 -18.50 12.80
CA LYS A 68 -6.60 -18.45 13.75
C LYS A 68 -6.80 -17.08 14.38
N SER A 69 -5.73 -16.33 14.61
CA SER A 69 -5.79 -14.95 15.08
C SER A 69 -6.46 -14.05 14.03
N THR A 70 -6.04 -14.15 12.78
CA THR A 70 -6.62 -13.41 11.65
C THR A 70 -8.11 -13.73 11.46
N GLN A 71 -8.51 -15.02 11.56
CA GLN A 71 -9.91 -15.41 11.51
C GLN A 71 -10.73 -14.74 12.62
N ARG A 72 -10.22 -14.69 13.86
CA ARG A 72 -10.91 -14.00 14.97
C ARG A 72 -11.00 -12.49 14.76
N MET A 73 -9.97 -11.86 14.19
CA MET A 73 -10.01 -10.43 13.85
C MET A 73 -11.09 -10.15 12.78
N LEU A 74 -11.19 -11.00 11.76
CA LEU A 74 -12.23 -10.89 10.73
C LEU A 74 -13.64 -11.04 11.32
N ILE A 75 -13.85 -12.01 12.23
CA ILE A 75 -15.15 -12.19 12.90
C ILE A 75 -15.52 -10.95 13.73
N ARG A 76 -14.57 -10.37 14.46
CA ARG A 76 -14.82 -9.13 15.23
C ARG A 76 -15.13 -7.96 14.32
N ALA A 77 -14.33 -7.76 13.28
CA ALA A 77 -14.55 -6.69 12.30
C ALA A 77 -15.93 -6.84 11.63
N GLY A 78 -16.32 -8.06 11.25
CA GLY A 78 -17.65 -8.33 10.71
C GLY A 78 -18.78 -7.97 11.69
N GLY A 79 -18.64 -8.32 12.97
CA GLY A 79 -19.61 -7.94 14.01
C GLY A 79 -19.71 -6.42 14.23
N GLU A 80 -18.59 -5.70 14.13
CA GLU A 80 -18.57 -4.23 14.22
C GLU A 80 -19.19 -3.58 12.98
N ILE A 81 -18.91 -4.11 11.78
CA ILE A 81 -19.49 -3.64 10.52
C ILE A 81 -21.01 -3.82 10.53
N ILE A 82 -21.51 -4.98 11.00
CA ILE A 82 -22.93 -5.22 11.14
C ILE A 82 -23.58 -4.20 12.09
N ARG A 83 -22.96 -3.95 13.24
CA ARG A 83 -23.46 -2.98 14.23
C ARG A 83 -23.50 -1.56 13.66
N ASP A 84 -22.41 -1.13 12.97
CA ASP A 84 -22.35 0.19 12.36
C ASP A 84 -23.36 0.34 11.20
N GLY A 85 -23.63 -0.74 10.45
CA GLY A 85 -24.63 -0.74 9.39
C GLY A 85 -26.08 -0.77 9.87
N MET A 86 -26.34 -1.12 11.15
CA MET A 86 -27.64 -1.04 11.80
C MET A 86 -27.89 0.29 12.53
N ASP A 87 -26.88 1.16 12.55
CA ASP A 87 -26.92 2.44 13.25
C ASP A 87 -27.38 3.53 12.25
N ASP A 88 -28.69 3.85 12.30
CA ASP A 88 -29.32 4.85 11.41
C ASP A 88 -28.83 6.30 11.66
N GLU A 89 -28.09 6.55 12.76
CA GLU A 89 -27.56 7.89 13.06
C GLU A 89 -26.26 8.18 12.30
N LYS A 90 -25.59 7.16 11.73
CA LYS A 90 -24.32 7.29 11.00
C LYS A 90 -24.56 7.54 9.52
N GLU A 91 -23.79 8.44 8.95
CA GLU A 91 -23.75 8.62 7.51
C GLU A 91 -23.20 7.38 6.79
N LEU A 92 -23.80 7.03 5.64
CA LEU A 92 -23.41 5.85 4.85
C LEU A 92 -21.93 5.87 4.48
N ASP A 93 -21.40 7.03 4.07
CA ASP A 93 -20.00 7.19 3.70
C ASP A 93 -19.04 6.98 4.89
N GLU A 94 -19.43 7.39 6.09
CA GLU A 94 -18.64 7.14 7.30
C GLU A 94 -18.61 5.66 7.65
N THR A 95 -19.76 4.99 7.55
CA THR A 95 -19.89 3.56 7.81
C THR A 95 -19.06 2.73 6.82
N LEU A 96 -19.11 3.06 5.53
CA LEU A 96 -18.29 2.42 4.49
C LEU A 96 -16.79 2.62 4.74
N ASN A 97 -16.37 3.86 5.00
CA ASN A 97 -14.97 4.17 5.29
C ASN A 97 -14.44 3.43 6.54
N ALA A 98 -15.27 3.31 7.57
CA ALA A 98 -14.91 2.58 8.79
C ALA A 98 -14.76 1.08 8.52
N ALA A 99 -15.65 0.49 7.73
CA ALA A 99 -15.60 -0.91 7.33
C ALA A 99 -14.35 -1.21 6.48
N GLU A 100 -14.06 -0.39 5.47
CA GLU A 100 -12.86 -0.51 4.64
C GLU A 100 -11.58 -0.44 5.49
N ARG A 101 -11.50 0.51 6.42
CA ARG A 101 -10.34 0.68 7.29
C ARG A 101 -10.08 -0.54 8.17
N ARG A 102 -11.13 -1.14 8.77
CA ARG A 102 -10.99 -2.34 9.59
C ARG A 102 -10.44 -3.53 8.79
N ILE A 103 -10.95 -3.74 7.58
CA ILE A 103 -10.48 -4.81 6.69
C ILE A 103 -9.04 -4.54 6.25
N TYR A 104 -8.72 -3.29 5.90
CA TYR A 104 -7.37 -2.89 5.53
C TYR A 104 -6.35 -3.14 6.65
N ASP A 105 -6.68 -2.76 7.90
CA ASP A 105 -5.81 -2.96 9.06
C ASP A 105 -5.50 -4.46 9.29
N ILE A 106 -6.48 -5.34 9.06
CA ILE A 106 -6.28 -6.79 9.15
C ILE A 106 -5.35 -7.28 8.03
N SER A 107 -5.54 -6.80 6.81
CA SER A 107 -4.72 -7.16 5.65
C SER A 107 -3.27 -6.69 5.81
N MET A 108 -3.06 -5.46 6.29
CA MET A 108 -1.73 -4.90 6.51
C MET A 108 -0.94 -5.63 7.60
N ARG A 109 -1.60 -6.09 8.67
CA ARG A 109 -0.94 -6.92 9.70
C ARG A 109 -0.41 -8.23 9.14
N LYS A 110 -1.11 -8.84 8.19
CA LYS A 110 -0.64 -10.05 7.50
C LYS A 110 0.54 -9.75 6.57
N ALA A 111 0.60 -8.53 5.99
CA ALA A 111 1.66 -8.10 5.10
C ALA A 111 2.93 -7.62 5.85
N GLN A 112 2.81 -7.21 7.12
CA GLN A 112 3.94 -6.88 8.02
C GLN A 112 4.64 -8.17 8.51
N GLY A 113 4.85 -9.07 7.57
CA GLY A 113 5.33 -10.38 7.79
C GLY A 113 6.80 -10.47 8.17
N SER A 114 7.44 -11.32 7.81
CA SER A 114 8.69 -11.92 8.17
C SER A 114 9.87 -11.11 7.70
N LEU A 115 10.81 -10.87 8.58
CA LEU A 115 12.19 -10.58 8.21
C LEU A 115 12.64 -11.69 7.26
N VAL A 116 12.96 -11.32 6.03
CA VAL A 116 13.47 -12.28 5.05
C VAL A 116 14.98 -12.37 5.23
N PRO A 117 15.55 -13.55 5.48
CA PRO A 117 16.98 -13.70 5.63
C PRO A 117 17.70 -13.36 4.32
N MET A 118 18.87 -12.74 4.44
CA MET A 118 19.71 -12.31 3.32
C MET A 118 20.00 -13.45 2.33
N GLU A 119 20.13 -14.66 2.84
CA GLU A 119 20.35 -15.87 2.05
C GLU A 119 19.26 -16.10 0.97
N GLN A 120 18.03 -15.70 1.24
CA GLN A 120 16.93 -15.80 0.28
C GLN A 120 16.89 -14.62 -0.70
N ILE A 121 17.33 -13.43 -0.27
CA ILE A 121 17.27 -12.21 -1.09
C ILE A 121 18.43 -12.13 -2.09
N VAL A 122 19.62 -12.60 -1.71
CA VAL A 122 20.83 -12.49 -2.55
C VAL A 122 20.67 -13.15 -3.93
N PRO A 123 20.13 -14.37 -4.08
CA PRO A 123 19.93 -14.96 -5.39
C PRO A 123 18.98 -14.17 -6.29
N GLU A 124 17.90 -13.60 -5.72
CA GLU A 124 16.94 -12.76 -6.44
C GLU A 124 17.59 -11.47 -6.91
N ALA A 125 18.37 -10.81 -6.03
CA ALA A 125 19.11 -9.61 -6.37
C ALA A 125 20.15 -9.87 -7.45
N TYR A 126 20.84 -11.01 -7.42
CA TYR A 126 21.80 -11.39 -8.44
C TYR A 126 21.15 -11.60 -9.82
N ASN A 127 20.00 -12.25 -9.86
CA ASN A 127 19.23 -12.42 -11.09
C ASN A 127 18.77 -11.07 -11.65
N LEU A 128 18.30 -10.18 -10.80
CA LEU A 128 17.92 -8.82 -11.19
C LEU A 128 19.09 -8.03 -11.79
N ILE A 129 20.29 -8.14 -11.20
CA ILE A 129 21.52 -7.53 -11.73
C ILE A 129 21.83 -8.09 -13.13
N GLY A 130 21.66 -9.41 -13.33
CA GLY A 130 21.84 -10.06 -14.62
C GLY A 130 20.89 -9.55 -15.70
N GLU A 131 19.61 -9.37 -15.34
CA GLU A 131 18.61 -8.77 -16.24
C GLU A 131 18.93 -7.32 -16.60
N LEU A 132 19.34 -6.51 -15.62
CA LEU A 132 19.72 -5.13 -15.82
C LEU A 132 20.93 -4.99 -16.73
N ALA A 133 21.94 -5.85 -16.57
CA ALA A 133 23.14 -5.87 -17.40
C ALA A 133 22.83 -6.16 -18.89
N GLN A 134 21.78 -6.94 -19.17
CA GLN A 134 21.36 -7.24 -20.55
C GLN A 134 20.59 -6.09 -21.23
N ARG A 135 20.10 -5.10 -20.47
CA ARG A 135 19.25 -4.00 -21.00
C ARG A 135 20.02 -2.89 -21.70
N HIS A 136 21.36 -2.89 -21.65
CA HIS A 136 22.25 -1.99 -22.40
C HIS A 136 21.80 -0.51 -22.42
N GLY A 137 21.65 0.12 -21.26
CA GLY A 137 21.34 1.54 -21.13
C GLY A 137 19.89 1.95 -21.44
N LYS A 138 18.96 0.99 -21.57
CA LYS A 138 17.53 1.30 -21.65
C LYS A 138 17.03 1.71 -20.28
N ILE A 139 16.18 2.72 -20.23
CA ILE A 139 15.50 3.18 -19.01
C ILE A 139 14.80 1.97 -18.35
N THR A 140 15.10 1.71 -17.07
CA THR A 140 14.56 0.57 -16.35
C THR A 140 13.19 0.86 -15.73
N GLY A 141 12.97 2.12 -15.37
CA GLY A 141 11.73 2.61 -14.79
C GLY A 141 10.73 3.10 -15.84
N ILE A 142 9.69 3.79 -15.38
CA ILE A 142 8.72 4.47 -16.21
C ILE A 142 9.35 5.79 -16.71
N PRO A 143 9.46 6.03 -18.03
CA PRO A 143 10.04 7.26 -18.54
C PRO A 143 9.16 8.46 -18.21
N SER A 144 9.78 9.55 -17.79
CA SER A 144 9.10 10.81 -17.50
C SER A 144 8.76 11.63 -18.75
N GLY A 145 9.46 11.38 -19.87
CA GLY A 145 9.41 12.20 -21.07
C GLY A 145 10.39 13.38 -21.06
N PHE A 146 11.09 13.59 -19.94
CA PHE A 146 12.16 14.59 -19.82
C PHE A 146 13.50 13.88 -19.87
N VAL A 147 14.20 13.98 -21.00
CA VAL A 147 15.41 13.21 -21.29
C VAL A 147 16.48 13.33 -20.20
N GLU A 148 16.75 14.54 -19.72
CA GLU A 148 17.76 14.76 -18.68
C GLU A 148 17.33 14.20 -17.32
N LEU A 149 16.04 14.30 -17.00
CA LEU A 149 15.50 13.68 -15.78
C LEU A 149 15.60 12.16 -15.86
N ASP A 150 15.21 11.59 -16.97
CA ASP A 150 15.28 10.14 -17.20
C ASP A 150 16.72 9.64 -17.19
N ARG A 151 17.69 10.43 -17.68
CA ARG A 151 19.12 10.10 -17.60
C ARG A 151 19.62 10.07 -16.15
N LEU A 152 19.12 10.97 -15.29
CA LEU A 152 19.52 11.06 -13.90
C LEU A 152 18.87 10.01 -13.00
N THR A 153 17.59 9.70 -13.25
CA THR A 153 16.78 8.80 -12.41
C THR A 153 16.68 7.39 -12.97
N ASN A 154 17.05 7.17 -14.23
CA ASN A 154 16.78 5.95 -14.98
C ASN A 154 15.28 5.63 -15.09
N GLY A 155 14.43 6.68 -15.11
CA GLY A 155 12.98 6.60 -15.01
C GLY A 155 12.47 6.34 -13.60
N PHE A 156 11.17 6.38 -13.40
CA PHE A 156 10.55 6.15 -12.09
C PHE A 156 10.46 4.66 -11.79
N GLN A 157 11.05 4.24 -10.68
CA GLN A 157 11.11 2.84 -10.30
C GLN A 157 9.83 2.40 -9.57
N LYS A 158 9.60 1.09 -9.54
CA LYS A 158 8.47 0.51 -8.80
C LYS A 158 8.60 0.82 -7.31
N SER A 159 7.50 1.12 -6.66
CA SER A 159 7.39 1.43 -5.23
C SER A 159 8.04 2.74 -4.79
N ASP A 160 8.50 3.59 -5.72
CA ASP A 160 9.02 4.91 -5.38
C ASP A 160 7.89 5.87 -5.01
N LEU A 161 8.12 6.66 -3.96
CA LEU A 161 7.32 7.84 -3.64
C LEU A 161 8.08 9.09 -4.11
N ILE A 162 7.53 9.76 -5.15
CA ILE A 162 8.15 10.94 -5.74
C ILE A 162 7.36 12.18 -5.32
N ILE A 163 8.03 13.12 -4.65
CA ILE A 163 7.42 14.36 -4.18
C ILE A 163 7.88 15.51 -5.05
N VAL A 164 6.92 16.19 -5.69
CA VAL A 164 7.17 17.40 -6.47
C VAL A 164 6.64 18.60 -5.72
N ALA A 165 7.52 19.51 -5.33
CA ALA A 165 7.16 20.73 -4.63
C ALA A 165 7.62 21.98 -5.41
N SER A 166 6.77 23.00 -5.46
CA SER A 166 7.09 24.28 -6.07
C SER A 166 6.26 25.41 -5.44
N ARG A 167 6.67 26.65 -5.68
CA ARG A 167 5.84 27.81 -5.34
C ARG A 167 4.56 27.81 -6.19
N PRO A 168 3.48 28.44 -5.73
CA PRO A 168 2.27 28.61 -6.52
C PRO A 168 2.57 29.18 -7.93
N ALA A 169 1.82 28.76 -8.92
CA ALA A 169 1.93 29.20 -10.32
C ALA A 169 3.25 28.83 -11.06
N MET A 170 4.11 27.99 -10.47
CA MET A 170 5.36 27.55 -11.12
C MET A 170 5.23 26.34 -12.02
N GLY A 171 4.01 25.88 -12.30
CA GLY A 171 3.77 24.78 -13.24
C GLY A 171 3.87 23.38 -12.63
N LYS A 172 3.82 23.21 -11.30
CA LYS A 172 3.84 21.91 -10.62
C LYS A 172 2.89 20.89 -11.24
N SER A 173 1.60 21.25 -11.32
CA SER A 173 0.55 20.38 -11.88
C SER A 173 0.77 20.08 -13.37
N SER A 174 1.24 21.06 -14.15
CA SER A 174 1.57 20.86 -15.55
C SER A 174 2.73 19.87 -15.72
N PHE A 175 3.77 19.98 -14.89
CA PHE A 175 4.90 19.05 -14.90
C PHE A 175 4.45 17.62 -14.59
N ALA A 176 3.65 17.43 -13.54
CA ALA A 176 3.12 16.13 -13.15
C ALA A 176 2.22 15.53 -14.25
N MET A 177 1.34 16.36 -14.84
CA MET A 177 0.47 15.92 -15.93
C MET A 177 1.22 15.56 -17.21
N ASN A 178 2.30 16.26 -17.55
CA ASN A 178 3.14 15.93 -18.70
C ASN A 178 3.80 14.56 -18.51
N ILE A 179 4.28 14.25 -17.31
CA ILE A 179 4.81 12.93 -16.97
C ILE A 179 3.72 11.86 -17.08
N ALA A 180 2.54 12.11 -16.50
CA ALA A 180 1.40 11.21 -16.55
C ALA A 180 0.99 10.90 -17.99
N GLN A 181 0.90 11.94 -18.84
CA GLN A 181 0.58 11.84 -20.25
C GLN A 181 1.64 11.05 -21.03
N HIS A 182 2.92 11.36 -20.83
CA HIS A 182 4.01 10.63 -21.49
C HIS A 182 4.00 9.15 -21.12
N ALA A 183 3.82 8.83 -19.85
CA ALA A 183 3.73 7.47 -19.36
C ALA A 183 2.55 6.70 -19.99
N ALA A 184 1.38 7.34 -20.14
CA ALA A 184 0.19 6.70 -20.66
C ALA A 184 0.21 6.58 -22.19
N VAL A 185 0.53 7.66 -22.89
CA VAL A 185 0.44 7.74 -24.37
C VAL A 185 1.66 7.07 -25.02
N HIS A 186 2.87 7.42 -24.59
CA HIS A 186 4.09 6.97 -25.25
C HIS A 186 4.69 5.70 -24.63
N ALA A 187 4.54 5.50 -23.32
CA ALA A 187 5.03 4.28 -22.64
C ALA A 187 3.96 3.21 -22.40
N ASN A 188 2.70 3.45 -22.83
CA ASN A 188 1.55 2.53 -22.69
C ASN A 188 1.38 2.01 -21.26
N LYS A 189 1.59 2.88 -20.26
CA LYS A 189 1.40 2.57 -18.84
C LYS A 189 0.02 3.01 -18.39
N THR A 190 -0.55 2.30 -17.43
CA THR A 190 -1.78 2.74 -16.77
C THR A 190 -1.43 3.83 -15.76
N VAL A 191 -2.15 4.94 -15.82
CA VAL A 191 -1.96 6.11 -14.94
C VAL A 191 -3.27 6.44 -14.25
N VAL A 192 -3.22 6.67 -12.95
CA VAL A 192 -4.36 7.16 -12.17
C VAL A 192 -3.99 8.52 -11.59
N VAL A 193 -4.86 9.51 -11.79
CA VAL A 193 -4.69 10.88 -11.32
C VAL A 193 -5.77 11.19 -10.29
N PHE A 194 -5.37 11.59 -9.09
CA PHE A 194 -6.27 12.13 -8.09
C PHE A 194 -6.08 13.65 -8.01
N SER A 195 -7.11 14.40 -8.39
CA SER A 195 -7.05 15.86 -8.43
C SER A 195 -7.96 16.47 -7.36
N LEU A 196 -7.38 17.31 -6.51
CA LEU A 196 -8.12 18.06 -5.48
C LEU A 196 -8.33 19.54 -5.84
N GLU A 197 -7.66 20.03 -6.88
CA GLU A 197 -7.68 21.45 -7.26
C GLU A 197 -8.36 21.70 -8.60
N MET A 198 -8.34 20.72 -9.51
CA MET A 198 -8.79 20.89 -10.89
C MET A 198 -9.77 19.80 -11.28
N SER A 199 -10.78 20.16 -12.06
CA SER A 199 -11.72 19.16 -12.61
C SER A 199 -11.08 18.30 -13.69
N SER A 200 -11.66 17.12 -13.92
CA SER A 200 -11.23 16.18 -14.95
C SER A 200 -11.19 16.79 -16.34
N GLU A 201 -12.19 17.63 -16.69
CA GLU A 201 -12.23 18.30 -17.98
C GLU A 201 -11.08 19.29 -18.14
N GLN A 202 -10.71 20.03 -17.09
CA GLN A 202 -9.61 20.98 -17.13
C GLN A 202 -8.26 20.27 -17.33
N LEU A 203 -8.08 19.12 -16.69
CA LEU A 203 -6.89 18.29 -16.82
C LEU A 203 -6.77 17.72 -18.25
N VAL A 204 -7.86 17.12 -18.77
CA VAL A 204 -7.91 16.56 -20.12
C VAL A 204 -7.68 17.64 -21.17
N MET A 205 -8.30 18.82 -21.03
CA MET A 205 -8.07 19.95 -21.93
C MET A 205 -6.59 20.35 -21.97
N ARG A 206 -5.92 20.41 -20.82
CA ARG A 206 -4.47 20.70 -20.79
C ARG A 206 -3.64 19.63 -21.48
N MET A 207 -3.98 18.35 -21.25
CA MET A 207 -3.28 17.23 -21.91
C MET A 207 -3.43 17.32 -23.44
N LEU A 208 -4.64 17.55 -23.93
CA LEU A 208 -4.91 17.73 -25.37
C LEU A 208 -4.14 18.91 -25.95
N CYS A 209 -4.13 20.06 -25.26
CA CYS A 209 -3.38 21.23 -25.70
C CYS A 209 -1.87 20.97 -25.78
N THR A 210 -1.34 20.26 -24.78
CA THR A 210 0.08 19.89 -24.73
C THR A 210 0.46 18.95 -25.87
N GLU A 211 -0.34 17.90 -26.10
CA GLU A 211 -0.07 16.94 -27.18
C GLU A 211 -0.20 17.54 -28.56
N ALA A 212 -1.23 18.37 -28.75
CA ALA A 212 -1.45 19.08 -30.03
C ALA A 212 -0.52 20.29 -30.23
N SER A 213 0.28 20.66 -29.23
CA SER A 213 1.09 21.89 -29.23
C SER A 213 0.26 23.17 -29.52
N VAL A 214 -0.98 23.20 -28.97
CA VAL A 214 -1.91 24.35 -29.11
C VAL A 214 -1.94 25.12 -27.78
N ASP A 215 -1.94 26.46 -27.90
CA ASP A 215 -2.02 27.32 -26.72
C ASP A 215 -3.41 27.26 -26.07
N SER A 216 -3.42 26.80 -24.82
CA SER A 216 -4.65 26.69 -24.03
C SER A 216 -5.34 28.05 -23.76
N GLN A 217 -4.60 29.16 -23.79
CA GLN A 217 -5.15 30.50 -23.65
C GLN A 217 -6.05 30.85 -24.81
N ARG A 218 -5.60 30.56 -26.05
CA ARG A 218 -6.37 30.82 -27.27
C ARG A 218 -7.68 30.00 -27.29
N ILE A 219 -7.64 28.80 -26.76
CA ILE A 219 -8.86 27.98 -26.64
C ILE A 219 -9.87 28.67 -25.69
N LYS A 220 -9.42 29.15 -24.53
CA LYS A 220 -10.28 29.85 -23.58
C LYS A 220 -10.85 31.16 -24.11
N GLU A 221 -10.12 31.84 -24.97
CA GLU A 221 -10.54 33.10 -25.61
C GLU A 221 -11.43 32.86 -26.83
N GLY A 222 -11.62 31.60 -27.27
CA GLY A 222 -12.39 31.27 -28.48
C GLY A 222 -11.67 31.63 -29.80
N LEU A 223 -10.35 31.84 -29.74
CA LEU A 223 -9.53 32.27 -30.86
C LEU A 223 -8.83 31.10 -31.57
N ILE A 224 -9.52 29.97 -31.74
CA ILE A 224 -8.98 28.77 -32.38
C ILE A 224 -9.16 28.86 -33.89
N GLY A 225 -8.06 28.67 -34.64
CA GLY A 225 -8.08 28.55 -36.09
C GLY A 225 -8.39 27.14 -36.58
N SER A 226 -8.69 26.99 -37.88
CA SER A 226 -8.97 25.69 -38.49
C SER A 226 -7.78 24.71 -38.36
N ASN A 227 -6.56 25.20 -38.46
CA ASN A 227 -5.34 24.38 -38.29
C ASN A 227 -5.21 23.82 -36.86
N GLU A 228 -5.43 24.66 -35.86
CA GLU A 228 -5.35 24.25 -34.46
C GLU A 228 -6.45 23.22 -34.10
N MET A 229 -7.64 23.41 -34.70
CA MET A 229 -8.73 22.43 -34.55
C MET A 229 -8.36 21.09 -35.19
N SER A 230 -7.70 21.09 -36.36
CA SER A 230 -7.22 19.85 -36.99
C SER A 230 -6.15 19.16 -36.16
N GLN A 231 -5.21 19.91 -35.60
CA GLN A 231 -4.18 19.36 -34.68
C GLN A 231 -4.80 18.71 -33.45
N LEU A 232 -5.82 19.36 -32.86
CA LEU A 232 -6.56 18.77 -31.71
C LEU A 232 -7.28 17.48 -32.11
N MET A 233 -7.88 17.42 -33.31
CA MET A 233 -8.54 16.21 -33.79
C MET A 233 -7.57 15.05 -34.01
N GLU A 234 -6.36 15.30 -34.50
CA GLU A 234 -5.34 14.26 -34.70
C GLU A 234 -4.91 13.59 -33.42
N VAL A 235 -4.85 14.32 -32.30
CA VAL A 235 -4.42 13.79 -31.02
C VAL A 235 -5.56 13.17 -30.20
N MET A 236 -6.83 13.40 -30.58
CA MET A 236 -7.98 12.87 -29.85
C MET A 236 -8.01 11.34 -29.80
N ASP A 237 -7.74 10.66 -30.92
CA ASP A 237 -7.80 9.20 -30.99
C ASP A 237 -6.71 8.53 -30.13
N PRO A 238 -5.41 8.87 -30.24
CA PRO A 238 -4.40 8.32 -29.34
C PRO A 238 -4.65 8.65 -27.87
N MET A 239 -5.14 9.86 -27.57
CA MET A 239 -5.46 10.25 -26.20
C MET A 239 -6.65 9.47 -25.63
N SER A 240 -7.67 9.21 -26.43
CA SER A 240 -8.84 8.43 -25.98
C SER A 240 -8.53 6.96 -25.70
N ARG A 241 -7.49 6.42 -26.34
CA ARG A 241 -6.99 5.06 -26.11
C ARG A 241 -6.00 4.96 -24.95
N ALA A 242 -5.48 6.10 -24.49
CA ALA A 242 -4.53 6.12 -23.38
C ALA A 242 -5.20 5.68 -22.08
N LYS A 243 -4.50 4.86 -21.30
CA LYS A 243 -5.01 4.30 -20.04
C LYS A 243 -4.84 5.30 -18.90
N VAL A 244 -5.53 6.44 -18.97
CA VAL A 244 -5.55 7.46 -17.92
C VAL A 244 -6.90 7.45 -17.23
N TYR A 245 -6.88 7.35 -15.90
CA TYR A 245 -8.06 7.41 -15.05
C TYR A 245 -7.94 8.63 -14.15
N ILE A 246 -8.96 9.46 -14.10
CA ILE A 246 -8.97 10.71 -13.33
C ILE A 246 -10.09 10.64 -12.31
N ASP A 247 -9.77 10.93 -11.04
CA ASP A 247 -10.73 11.07 -9.94
C ASP A 247 -10.56 12.50 -9.38
N ASP A 248 -11.55 13.35 -9.58
CA ASP A 248 -11.61 14.74 -9.11
C ASP A 248 -12.61 14.93 -7.96
N SER A 249 -13.06 13.82 -7.35
CA SER A 249 -13.96 13.88 -6.20
C SER A 249 -13.24 14.46 -4.98
N SER A 250 -13.84 15.49 -4.36
CA SER A 250 -13.30 16.19 -3.19
C SER A 250 -13.16 15.31 -1.92
N GLY A 251 -13.71 14.12 -1.95
CA GLY A 251 -13.68 13.14 -0.86
C GLY A 251 -12.74 11.96 -1.05
N ALA A 252 -11.89 11.96 -2.09
CA ALA A 252 -10.96 10.86 -2.36
C ALA A 252 -9.93 10.75 -1.22
N LYS A 253 -10.13 9.82 -0.30
CA LYS A 253 -9.14 9.47 0.71
C LYS A 253 -8.06 8.59 0.07
N ILE A 254 -6.79 8.83 0.41
CA ILE A 254 -5.61 8.09 -0.08
C ILE A 254 -5.77 6.56 0.00
N GLY A 255 -6.57 6.05 0.95
CA GLY A 255 -6.89 4.63 1.06
C GLY A 255 -7.69 4.04 -0.12
N ARG A 256 -8.49 4.83 -0.85
CA ARG A 256 -9.22 4.37 -2.04
C ARG A 256 -8.31 4.15 -3.24
N ALA A 257 -7.23 4.92 -3.34
CA ALA A 257 -6.24 4.77 -4.41
C ALA A 257 -5.57 3.39 -4.36
N SER A 258 -5.18 2.92 -3.17
CA SER A 258 -4.50 1.64 -2.99
C SER A 258 -5.41 0.41 -3.19
N CYS A 259 -6.74 0.54 -3.04
CA CYS A 259 -7.68 -0.55 -3.25
C CYS A 259 -8.03 -0.79 -4.72
N ARG A 260 -7.92 0.22 -5.60
CA ARG A 260 -8.22 0.09 -7.04
C ARG A 260 -7.06 -0.50 -7.86
N GLU A 261 -5.85 -0.55 -7.32
CA GLU A 261 -4.69 -1.16 -8.01
C GLU A 261 -4.74 -2.71 -8.09
N ARG A 262 -5.73 -3.37 -7.51
CA ARG A 262 -5.81 -4.85 -7.44
C ARG A 262 -6.93 -5.47 -8.27
N VAL A 263 -7.43 -4.75 -9.29
CA VAL A 263 -8.39 -5.32 -10.26
C VAL A 263 -7.76 -5.44 -11.64
#